data_ccfdbe061b824aeb791f957b84e775aa
#
_entry.id   ccfdbe061b824aeb791f957b84e775aa
#
_cell.length_a   1.000
_cell.length_b   1.000
_cell.length_c   1.000
_cell.angle_alpha   90.00
_cell.angle_beta   90.00
_cell.angle_gamma   90.00
#
_symmetry.space_group_name_H-M   'P 1'
#
loop_
_entity.id
_entity.type
_entity.pdbx_description
1 polymer ?
#
loop_
_entity_poly.entity_id
_entity_poly.type
_entity_poly.pdbx_seq_one_letter_code
_entity_poly.pdbx_strand_id
1 'polypeptide(L)'
;MRVKVLASGSTGNCTYVETCDHKILIDVGISKKSIDLALAEVGVSFSEIDILLITHEHDDHIKSLGAVLRKSEITCFMSTGTYDAILKGKNESLKQLLSSKLEAGYIILLNRLEKSINYPDILLDNTVINVLPTFHDSVEPIGFKIINEGKSVVYITDTGYVHTSLYEKICNSECYVLEFNHDPHVLMASSRPLHLKRRILSEHGHLSNEDAFITLSKVMGEKTKLVFYAHISQECNLVEIIELTRKKVMNSLGINDEAICYVPTSISATEVYEIWK
;
A
#
# COMPACT_ATOMS: atom_id res chain seq x y z
N MET A 1 -10.49 -14.53 0.94
CA MET A 1 -9.96 -13.16 0.80
C MET A 1 -9.66 -12.91 -0.67
N ARG A 2 -10.09 -11.79 -1.25
CA ARG A 2 -9.79 -11.38 -2.63
C ARG A 2 -8.96 -10.11 -2.61
N VAL A 3 -8.00 -9.98 -3.55
CA VAL A 3 -7.16 -8.78 -3.68
C VAL A 3 -7.13 -8.34 -5.13
N LYS A 4 -7.27 -7.04 -5.36
CA LYS A 4 -7.12 -6.42 -6.68
C LYS A 4 -6.43 -5.07 -6.52
N VAL A 5 -5.30 -4.86 -7.19
CA VAL A 5 -4.69 -3.55 -7.29
C VAL A 5 -5.40 -2.79 -8.40
N LEU A 6 -6.13 -1.73 -8.03
CA LEU A 6 -6.92 -0.92 -8.98
C LEU A 6 -6.04 0.05 -9.76
N ALA A 7 -4.98 0.54 -9.10
CA ALA A 7 -3.91 1.32 -9.71
C ALA A 7 -2.72 1.38 -8.75
N SER A 8 -1.51 1.49 -9.29
CA SER A 8 -0.29 1.66 -8.48
C SER A 8 0.76 2.43 -9.26
N GLY A 9 1.34 3.44 -8.61
CA GLY A 9 2.40 4.30 -9.14
C GLY A 9 2.18 5.78 -8.80
N SER A 10 3.13 6.64 -9.17
CA SER A 10 3.18 8.07 -8.83
C SER A 10 2.03 8.93 -9.40
N THR A 11 1.10 8.36 -10.13
CA THR A 11 -0.09 9.05 -10.68
C THR A 11 -1.38 8.67 -9.97
N GLY A 12 -1.34 7.61 -9.13
CA GLY A 12 -2.47 7.21 -8.32
C GLY A 12 -2.37 5.77 -7.82
N ASN A 13 -2.67 5.60 -6.55
CA ASN A 13 -2.65 4.32 -5.85
C ASN A 13 -4.05 4.03 -5.29
N CYS A 14 -4.51 2.80 -5.48
CA CYS A 14 -5.75 2.31 -4.91
C CYS A 14 -5.75 0.77 -4.98
N THR A 15 -5.97 0.12 -3.85
CA THR A 15 -6.04 -1.35 -3.78
C THR A 15 -7.32 -1.78 -3.08
N TYR A 16 -7.99 -2.77 -3.65
CA TYR A 16 -9.16 -3.40 -3.07
C TYR A 16 -8.77 -4.71 -2.39
N VAL A 17 -9.23 -4.89 -1.16
CA VAL A 17 -9.12 -6.14 -0.41
C VAL A 17 -10.51 -6.51 0.12
N GLU A 18 -10.92 -7.76 -0.10
CA GLU A 18 -12.16 -8.31 0.43
C GLU A 18 -11.88 -9.46 1.38
N THR A 19 -12.43 -9.36 2.56
CA THR A 19 -12.47 -10.41 3.58
C THR A 19 -13.84 -11.06 3.60
N CYS A 20 -14.12 -11.99 4.52
CA CYS A 20 -15.48 -12.51 4.67
C CYS A 20 -16.44 -11.48 5.28
N ASP A 21 -15.91 -10.48 6.01
CA ASP A 21 -16.69 -9.51 6.77
C ASP A 21 -16.70 -8.13 6.11
N HIS A 22 -15.63 -7.75 5.43
CA HIS A 22 -15.38 -6.37 5.00
C HIS A 22 -14.91 -6.24 3.56
N LYS A 23 -15.31 -5.14 2.91
CA LYS A 23 -14.82 -4.66 1.63
C LYS A 23 -13.99 -3.39 1.86
N ILE A 24 -12.70 -3.50 1.69
CA ILE A 24 -11.70 -2.53 2.11
C ILE A 24 -11.07 -1.87 0.88
N LEU A 25 -10.94 -0.55 0.88
CA LEU A 25 -10.02 0.17 -0.01
C LEU A 25 -8.79 0.63 0.77
N ILE A 26 -7.63 0.47 0.17
CA ILE A 26 -6.38 1.07 0.62
C ILE A 26 -6.02 2.16 -0.38
N ASP A 27 -6.02 3.40 0.09
CA ASP A 27 -5.85 4.62 -0.69
C ASP A 27 -6.92 4.86 -1.78
N VAL A 28 -7.06 6.11 -2.19
CA VAL A 28 -8.02 6.59 -3.21
C VAL A 28 -7.36 7.62 -4.13
N GLY A 29 -6.15 7.32 -4.58
CA GLY A 29 -5.30 8.21 -5.38
C GLY A 29 -5.71 8.36 -6.84
N ILE A 30 -6.68 7.57 -7.32
CA ILE A 30 -7.24 7.65 -8.68
C ILE A 30 -8.64 8.26 -8.65
N SER A 31 -9.21 8.60 -9.82
CA SER A 31 -10.55 9.19 -9.88
C SER A 31 -11.61 8.23 -9.32
N LYS A 32 -12.63 8.79 -8.64
CA LYS A 32 -13.78 8.00 -8.15
C LYS A 32 -14.42 7.16 -9.28
N LYS A 33 -14.48 7.70 -10.50
CA LYS A 33 -14.99 6.98 -11.68
C LYS A 33 -14.11 5.77 -12.02
N SER A 34 -12.78 5.90 -11.93
CA SER A 34 -11.86 4.77 -12.17
C SER A 34 -12.01 3.70 -11.09
N ILE A 35 -12.20 4.11 -9.82
CA ILE A 35 -12.49 3.17 -8.72
C ILE A 35 -13.78 2.40 -9.00
N ASP A 36 -14.86 3.10 -9.37
CA ASP A 36 -16.16 2.47 -9.67
C ASP A 36 -16.06 1.44 -10.80
N LEU A 37 -15.36 1.78 -11.87
CA LEU A 37 -15.17 0.88 -13.01
C LEU A 37 -14.37 -0.36 -12.61
N ALA A 38 -13.28 -0.19 -11.89
CA ALA A 38 -12.44 -1.30 -11.48
C ALA A 38 -13.10 -2.24 -10.44
N LEU A 39 -13.96 -1.69 -9.56
CA LEU A 39 -14.78 -2.48 -8.65
C LEU A 39 -15.89 -3.24 -9.39
N ALA A 40 -16.53 -2.62 -10.38
CA ALA A 40 -17.57 -3.27 -11.19
C ALA A 40 -17.05 -4.52 -11.93
N GLU A 41 -15.77 -4.54 -12.33
CA GLU A 41 -15.13 -5.72 -12.93
C GLU A 41 -15.11 -6.96 -12.01
N VAL A 42 -15.19 -6.75 -10.69
CA VAL A 42 -15.24 -7.82 -9.68
C VAL A 42 -16.64 -7.99 -9.06
N GLY A 43 -17.65 -7.35 -9.68
CA GLY A 43 -19.05 -7.44 -9.24
C GLY A 43 -19.36 -6.68 -7.96
N VAL A 44 -18.55 -5.67 -7.61
CA VAL A 44 -18.69 -4.89 -6.37
C VAL A 44 -19.12 -3.46 -6.71
N SER A 45 -20.17 -2.99 -6.04
CA SER A 45 -20.54 -1.58 -6.06
C SER A 45 -19.72 -0.80 -5.03
N PHE A 46 -19.40 0.45 -5.32
CA PHE A 46 -18.73 1.32 -4.36
C PHE A 46 -19.51 1.49 -3.04
N SER A 47 -20.85 1.40 -3.08
CA SER A 47 -21.69 1.48 -1.89
C SER A 47 -21.52 0.29 -0.93
N GLU A 48 -20.87 -0.76 -1.35
CA GLU A 48 -20.55 -1.93 -0.54
C GLU A 48 -19.19 -1.80 0.18
N ILE A 49 -18.41 -0.78 -0.15
CA ILE A 49 -17.13 -0.51 0.53
C ILE A 49 -17.44 0.09 1.90
N ASP A 50 -17.03 -0.57 2.95
CA ASP A 50 -17.28 -0.19 4.33
C ASP A 50 -16.02 0.37 5.04
N ILE A 51 -14.83 0.05 4.56
CA ILE A 51 -13.58 0.50 5.16
C ILE A 51 -12.67 1.17 4.13
N LEU A 52 -12.07 2.30 4.54
CA LEU A 52 -11.02 3.00 3.82
C LEU A 52 -9.79 3.12 4.73
N LEU A 53 -8.67 2.63 4.25
CA LEU A 53 -7.36 2.78 4.90
C LEU A 53 -6.53 3.78 4.09
N ILE A 54 -6.04 4.83 4.72
CA ILE A 54 -5.16 5.84 4.09
C ILE A 54 -3.75 5.67 4.61
N THR A 55 -2.80 5.50 3.70
CA THR A 55 -1.39 5.30 4.03
C THR A 55 -0.71 6.61 4.41
N HIS A 56 -0.89 7.66 3.61
CA HIS A 56 -0.31 8.98 3.85
C HIS A 56 -0.98 10.08 2.99
N GLU A 57 -0.55 11.33 3.14
CA GLU A 57 -1.22 12.53 2.61
C GLU A 57 -0.87 12.92 1.17
N HIS A 58 0.00 12.21 0.45
CA HIS A 58 0.36 12.59 -0.92
C HIS A 58 -0.83 12.49 -1.88
N ASP A 59 -0.89 13.38 -2.88
CA ASP A 59 -2.02 13.50 -3.81
C ASP A 59 -2.35 12.20 -4.55
N ASP A 60 -1.35 11.41 -4.90
CA ASP A 60 -1.52 10.11 -5.56
C ASP A 60 -2.05 9.01 -4.63
N HIS A 61 -2.31 9.32 -3.35
CA HIS A 61 -2.98 8.44 -2.38
C HIS A 61 -4.35 8.98 -1.94
N ILE A 62 -4.56 10.30 -1.96
CA ILE A 62 -5.78 10.91 -1.42
C ILE A 62 -6.60 11.72 -2.43
N LYS A 63 -6.26 11.72 -3.71
CA LYS A 63 -6.88 12.54 -4.77
C LYS A 63 -8.41 12.52 -4.77
N SER A 64 -9.02 11.38 -4.53
CA SER A 64 -10.47 11.22 -4.49
C SER A 64 -11.06 11.18 -3.07
N LEU A 65 -10.27 11.41 -2.01
CA LEU A 65 -10.72 11.30 -0.63
C LEU A 65 -11.99 12.12 -0.35
N GLY A 66 -12.01 13.38 -0.79
CA GLY A 66 -13.18 14.22 -0.64
C GLY A 66 -14.43 13.74 -1.38
N ALA A 67 -14.27 13.15 -2.58
CA ALA A 67 -15.38 12.59 -3.35
C ALA A 67 -15.93 11.30 -2.72
N VAL A 68 -15.06 10.48 -2.18
CA VAL A 68 -15.38 9.23 -1.47
C VAL A 68 -16.14 9.55 -0.19
N LEU A 69 -15.61 10.38 0.69
CA LEU A 69 -16.20 10.67 2.00
C LEU A 69 -17.52 11.45 1.94
N ARG A 70 -17.78 12.22 0.86
CA ARG A 70 -19.07 12.91 0.70
C ARG A 70 -20.24 11.97 0.39
N LYS A 71 -19.97 10.84 -0.25
CA LYS A 71 -21.00 9.95 -0.81
C LYS A 71 -21.17 8.63 -0.06
N SER A 72 -20.45 8.44 1.04
CA SER A 72 -20.45 7.16 1.74
C SER A 72 -20.38 7.34 3.26
N GLU A 73 -20.90 6.34 3.96
CA GLU A 73 -20.74 6.16 5.41
C GLU A 73 -19.53 5.25 5.73
N ILE A 74 -18.55 5.26 4.85
CA ILE A 74 -17.34 4.47 4.97
C ILE A 74 -16.54 4.87 6.21
N THR A 75 -16.08 3.90 6.98
CA THR A 75 -15.17 4.14 8.10
C THR A 75 -13.75 4.30 7.56
N CYS A 76 -13.16 5.47 7.78
CA CYS A 76 -11.84 5.83 7.29
C CYS A 76 -10.80 5.83 8.42
N PHE A 77 -9.75 5.05 8.27
CA PHE A 77 -8.61 5.01 9.19
C PHE A 77 -7.40 5.71 8.56
N MET A 78 -6.74 6.57 9.30
CA MET A 78 -5.48 7.22 8.91
C MET A 78 -4.68 7.61 10.15
N SER A 79 -3.37 7.81 10.01
CA SER A 79 -2.55 8.32 11.12
C SER A 79 -2.96 9.75 11.46
N THR A 80 -2.74 10.16 12.72
CA THR A 80 -2.98 11.54 13.15
C THR A 80 -2.12 12.52 12.36
N GLY A 81 -0.86 12.16 12.08
CA GLY A 81 0.03 12.99 11.27
C GLY A 81 -0.48 13.20 9.84
N THR A 82 -0.99 12.15 9.18
CA THR A 82 -1.64 12.25 7.86
C THR A 82 -2.85 13.18 7.89
N TYR A 83 -3.74 13.03 8.88
CA TYR A 83 -4.89 13.90 9.05
C TYR A 83 -4.47 15.36 9.22
N ASP A 84 -3.52 15.64 10.12
CA ASP A 84 -3.01 16.99 10.38
C ASP A 84 -2.33 17.62 9.15
N ALA A 85 -1.61 16.81 8.37
CA ALA A 85 -0.97 17.25 7.14
C ALA A 85 -2.02 17.68 6.09
N ILE A 86 -3.10 16.91 5.92
CA ILE A 86 -4.20 17.26 5.02
C ILE A 86 -4.88 18.55 5.48
N LEU A 87 -5.08 18.76 6.79
CA LEU A 87 -5.64 19.99 7.34
C LEU A 87 -4.75 21.23 7.12
N LYS A 88 -3.44 21.07 7.00
CA LYS A 88 -2.51 22.16 6.64
C LYS A 88 -2.53 22.47 5.13
N GLY A 89 -3.11 21.63 4.31
CA GLY A 89 -3.25 21.84 2.87
C GLY A 89 -4.12 23.07 2.54
N LYS A 90 -4.32 23.36 1.25
CA LYS A 90 -5.07 24.56 0.78
C LYS A 90 -6.55 24.29 0.49
N ASN A 91 -7.01 23.04 0.56
CA ASN A 91 -8.38 22.67 0.17
C ASN A 91 -9.35 22.80 1.35
N GLU A 92 -9.92 24.01 1.55
CA GLU A 92 -10.82 24.31 2.65
C GLU A 92 -12.08 23.40 2.67
N SER A 93 -12.61 23.05 1.49
CA SER A 93 -13.77 22.15 1.40
C SER A 93 -13.44 20.74 1.90
N LEU A 94 -12.22 20.24 1.66
CA LEU A 94 -11.78 18.96 2.18
C LEU A 94 -11.56 19.01 3.69
N LYS A 95 -10.96 20.07 4.21
CA LYS A 95 -10.75 20.26 5.67
C LYS A 95 -12.07 20.25 6.44
N GLN A 96 -13.05 21.06 6.00
CA GLN A 96 -14.38 21.07 6.62
C GLN A 96 -15.06 19.69 6.59
N LEU A 97 -14.95 19.00 5.45
CA LEU A 97 -15.48 17.63 5.34
C LEU A 97 -14.79 16.67 6.31
N LEU A 98 -13.46 16.68 6.39
CA LEU A 98 -12.72 15.80 7.30
C LEU A 98 -13.08 16.08 8.76
N SER A 99 -13.17 17.36 9.17
CA SER A 99 -13.56 17.72 10.54
C SER A 99 -14.99 17.21 10.85
N SER A 100 -15.94 17.42 9.95
CA SER A 100 -17.31 16.95 10.15
C SER A 100 -17.41 15.41 10.19
N LYS A 101 -16.63 14.71 9.38
CA LYS A 101 -16.59 13.23 9.37
C LYS A 101 -15.91 12.67 10.61
N LEU A 102 -14.89 13.35 11.14
CA LEU A 102 -14.24 13.01 12.41
C LEU A 102 -15.23 13.16 13.58
N GLU A 103 -15.93 14.31 13.67
CA GLU A 103 -16.97 14.57 14.68
C GLU A 103 -18.12 13.55 14.61
N ALA A 104 -18.48 13.11 13.41
CA ALA A 104 -19.51 12.10 13.18
C ALA A 104 -19.03 10.66 13.42
N GLY A 105 -17.75 10.44 13.74
CA GLY A 105 -17.19 9.11 14.00
C GLY A 105 -16.86 8.25 12.76
N TYR A 106 -16.92 8.84 11.55
CA TYR A 106 -16.52 8.14 10.31
C TYR A 106 -15.03 8.22 9.99
N ILE A 107 -14.26 9.04 10.70
CA ILE A 107 -12.79 9.05 10.64
C ILE A 107 -12.28 8.61 12.00
N ILE A 108 -11.37 7.63 11.98
CA ILE A 108 -10.69 7.10 13.16
C ILE A 108 -9.20 7.39 13.01
N LEU A 109 -8.67 8.19 13.94
CA LEU A 109 -7.27 8.57 13.95
C LEU A 109 -6.43 7.52 14.67
N LEU A 110 -5.38 7.08 14.01
CA LEU A 110 -4.43 6.10 14.53
C LEU A 110 -3.25 6.85 15.17
N ASN A 111 -3.02 6.60 16.44
CA ASN A 111 -1.90 7.15 17.20
C ASN A 111 -0.87 6.07 17.50
N ARG A 112 0.40 6.42 17.43
CA ARG A 112 1.49 5.53 17.86
C ARG A 112 1.34 5.19 19.33
N LEU A 113 1.74 3.97 19.70
CA LEU A 113 1.87 3.58 21.11
C LEU A 113 2.98 4.40 21.76
N GLU A 114 2.81 4.72 23.05
CA GLU A 114 3.80 5.54 23.78
C GLU A 114 5.22 4.98 23.65
N LYS A 115 6.16 5.86 23.30
CA LYS A 115 7.59 5.55 23.14
C LYS A 115 7.91 4.42 22.14
N SER A 116 7.02 4.21 21.16
CA SER A 116 7.15 3.17 20.14
C SER A 116 6.91 3.74 18.74
N ILE A 117 7.45 3.08 17.73
CA ILE A 117 7.08 3.31 16.32
C ILE A 117 5.79 2.56 15.95
N ASN A 118 5.33 1.63 16.77
CA ASN A 118 4.18 0.78 16.52
C ASN A 118 2.86 1.49 16.85
N TYR A 119 1.80 0.98 16.22
CA TYR A 119 0.41 1.38 16.41
C TYR A 119 -0.38 0.27 17.08
N PRO A 120 -1.54 0.56 17.69
CA PRO A 120 -2.50 -0.47 18.06
C PRO A 120 -3.07 -1.13 16.80
N ASP A 121 -3.42 -2.40 16.93
CA ASP A 121 -4.14 -3.11 15.86
C ASP A 121 -5.59 -2.64 15.79
N ILE A 122 -6.15 -2.60 14.56
CA ILE A 122 -7.56 -2.33 14.33
C ILE A 122 -8.29 -3.66 14.34
N LEU A 123 -9.29 -3.79 15.21
CA LEU A 123 -10.08 -5.01 15.38
C LEU A 123 -11.50 -4.77 14.83
N LEU A 124 -11.89 -5.53 13.82
CA LEU A 124 -13.17 -5.40 13.09
C LEU A 124 -13.75 -6.80 12.85
N ASP A 125 -14.75 -7.18 13.61
CA ASP A 125 -15.37 -8.52 13.55
C ASP A 125 -14.30 -9.64 13.58
N ASN A 126 -14.17 -10.44 12.51
CA ASN A 126 -13.14 -11.47 12.38
C ASN A 126 -11.88 -10.98 11.60
N THR A 127 -11.83 -9.69 11.28
CA THR A 127 -10.71 -9.06 10.56
C THR A 127 -9.82 -8.28 11.51
N VAL A 128 -8.53 -8.56 11.50
CA VAL A 128 -7.51 -7.81 12.24
C VAL A 128 -6.64 -7.07 11.24
N ILE A 129 -6.44 -5.77 11.45
CA ILE A 129 -5.54 -4.97 10.63
C ILE A 129 -4.38 -4.48 11.52
N ASN A 130 -3.20 -5.03 11.29
CA ASN A 130 -2.00 -4.51 11.90
C ASN A 130 -1.56 -3.26 11.15
N VAL A 131 -1.33 -2.18 11.85
CA VAL A 131 -0.80 -0.93 11.30
C VAL A 131 0.73 -0.98 11.36
N LEU A 132 1.37 -0.76 10.22
CA LEU A 132 2.81 -0.89 10.01
C LEU A 132 3.42 0.49 9.77
N PRO A 133 4.39 0.96 10.56
CA PRO A 133 5.11 2.19 10.22
C PRO A 133 5.90 2.00 8.92
N THR A 134 5.82 2.98 8.02
CA THR A 134 6.68 3.09 6.84
C THR A 134 7.57 4.33 6.94
N PHE A 135 8.59 4.43 6.07
CA PHE A 135 9.60 5.48 6.13
C PHE A 135 9.63 6.21 4.78
N HIS A 136 8.87 7.29 4.71
CA HIS A 136 8.70 8.10 3.51
C HIS A 136 8.75 9.60 3.85
N ASP A 137 8.89 10.46 2.86
CA ASP A 137 8.91 11.91 3.01
C ASP A 137 7.49 12.52 3.16
N SER A 138 6.70 11.89 4.02
CA SER A 138 5.38 12.31 4.48
C SER A 138 5.36 12.42 6.00
N VAL A 139 4.30 12.98 6.59
CA VAL A 139 4.32 13.34 8.02
C VAL A 139 4.30 12.12 8.92
N GLU A 140 3.44 11.14 8.64
CA GLU A 140 3.32 9.94 9.45
C GLU A 140 2.78 8.78 8.59
N PRO A 141 3.61 8.27 7.65
CA PRO A 141 3.20 7.24 6.71
C PRO A 141 3.05 5.88 7.39
N ILE A 142 2.09 5.10 6.91
CA ILE A 142 1.77 3.77 7.42
C ILE A 142 1.45 2.81 6.27
N GLY A 143 1.73 1.53 6.50
CA GLY A 143 1.23 0.41 5.71
C GLY A 143 0.31 -0.47 6.54
N PHE A 144 -0.11 -1.60 6.00
CA PHE A 144 -1.09 -2.46 6.64
C PHE A 144 -0.79 -3.94 6.43
N LYS A 145 -1.11 -4.78 7.44
CA LYS A 145 -1.32 -6.20 7.26
C LYS A 145 -2.76 -6.53 7.63
N ILE A 146 -3.54 -7.01 6.68
CA ILE A 146 -4.95 -7.39 6.86
C ILE A 146 -5.00 -8.89 7.07
N ILE A 147 -5.59 -9.34 8.15
CA ILE A 147 -5.70 -10.74 8.56
C ILE A 147 -7.16 -11.10 8.73
N ASN A 148 -7.61 -12.17 8.08
CA ASN A 148 -8.96 -12.71 8.23
C ASN A 148 -8.94 -14.21 7.99
N GLU A 149 -9.53 -15.00 8.90
CA GLU A 149 -9.60 -16.46 8.84
C GLU A 149 -8.23 -17.13 8.61
N GLY A 150 -7.18 -16.64 9.25
CA GLY A 150 -5.82 -17.17 9.16
C GLY A 150 -5.11 -16.88 7.82
N LYS A 151 -5.71 -16.09 6.92
CA LYS A 151 -5.11 -15.56 5.69
C LYS A 151 -4.68 -14.13 5.90
N SER A 152 -3.66 -13.69 5.18
CA SER A 152 -3.15 -12.34 5.32
C SER A 152 -2.63 -11.70 4.03
N VAL A 153 -2.84 -10.40 3.93
CA VAL A 153 -2.31 -9.51 2.89
C VAL A 153 -1.47 -8.43 3.55
N VAL A 154 -0.24 -8.27 3.12
CA VAL A 154 0.64 -7.17 3.53
C VAL A 154 0.65 -6.12 2.43
N TYR A 155 0.43 -4.87 2.79
CA TYR A 155 0.49 -3.70 1.91
C TYR A 155 1.54 -2.72 2.43
N ILE A 156 2.64 -2.57 1.71
CA ILE A 156 3.73 -1.64 2.03
C ILE A 156 4.20 -1.00 0.72
N THR A 157 3.84 0.25 0.51
CA THR A 157 4.32 1.10 -0.57
C THR A 157 4.87 2.39 0.01
N ASP A 158 5.59 3.15 -0.80
CA ASP A 158 6.16 4.43 -0.41
C ASP A 158 6.98 4.32 0.88
N THR A 159 8.09 3.62 0.76
CA THR A 159 9.04 3.45 1.86
C THR A 159 10.46 3.31 1.33
N GLY A 160 11.41 4.02 1.92
CA GLY A 160 12.82 3.86 1.56
C GLY A 160 13.41 2.52 2.02
N TYR A 161 12.86 1.92 3.08
CA TYR A 161 13.23 0.59 3.57
C TYR A 161 12.12 -0.01 4.44
N VAL A 162 12.15 -1.33 4.62
CA VAL A 162 11.28 -2.03 5.57
C VAL A 162 12.08 -2.34 6.83
N HIS A 163 11.70 -1.72 7.95
CA HIS A 163 12.41 -1.90 9.21
C HIS A 163 12.35 -3.35 9.70
N THR A 164 13.47 -3.90 10.16
CA THR A 164 13.58 -5.32 10.55
C THR A 164 12.65 -5.73 11.69
N SER A 165 12.25 -4.79 12.57
CA SER A 165 11.27 -5.07 13.63
C SER A 165 9.88 -5.43 13.09
N LEU A 166 9.59 -5.17 11.81
CA LEU A 166 8.33 -5.54 11.17
C LEU A 166 8.36 -6.98 10.61
N TYR A 167 9.54 -7.56 10.44
CA TYR A 167 9.68 -8.86 9.76
C TYR A 167 8.86 -9.95 10.43
N GLU A 168 8.91 -10.06 11.76
CA GLU A 168 8.10 -11.04 12.49
C GLU A 168 6.60 -10.81 12.28
N LYS A 169 6.17 -9.53 12.28
CA LYS A 169 4.76 -9.16 12.11
C LYS A 169 4.24 -9.48 10.70
N ILE A 170 5.05 -9.27 9.66
CA ILE A 170 4.65 -9.47 8.26
C ILE A 170 5.02 -10.83 7.67
N CYS A 171 5.79 -11.66 8.40
CA CYS A 171 6.28 -12.92 7.86
C CYS A 171 5.16 -13.91 7.51
N ASN A 172 5.49 -14.80 6.57
CA ASN A 172 4.67 -15.93 6.12
C ASN A 172 3.22 -15.55 5.78
N SER A 173 3.04 -14.35 5.17
CA SER A 173 1.75 -13.91 4.65
C SER A 173 1.49 -14.50 3.27
N GLU A 174 0.22 -14.74 2.94
CA GLU A 174 -0.19 -15.33 1.67
C GLU A 174 0.04 -14.38 0.49
N CYS A 175 -0.09 -13.06 0.74
CA CYS A 175 0.05 -12.04 -0.30
C CYS A 175 0.85 -10.84 0.20
N TYR A 176 1.71 -10.31 -0.66
CA TYR A 176 2.42 -9.06 -0.46
C TYR A 176 2.13 -8.10 -1.62
N VAL A 177 1.65 -6.91 -1.31
CA VAL A 177 1.66 -5.74 -2.19
C VAL A 177 2.82 -4.87 -1.72
N LEU A 178 3.98 -5.03 -2.34
CA LEU A 178 5.23 -4.42 -1.91
C LEU A 178 5.77 -3.50 -3.01
N GLU A 179 6.39 -2.40 -2.60
CA GLU A 179 7.03 -1.46 -3.51
C GLU A 179 8.24 -2.08 -4.23
N PHE A 180 8.30 -1.84 -5.56
CA PHE A 180 9.42 -2.13 -6.46
C PHE A 180 9.67 -0.89 -7.31
N ASN A 181 10.12 0.21 -6.70
CA ASN A 181 10.08 1.50 -7.35
C ASN A 181 11.11 1.64 -8.46
N HIS A 182 12.37 1.32 -8.20
CA HIS A 182 13.45 1.62 -9.13
C HIS A 182 14.58 0.58 -9.12
N ASP A 183 15.30 0.53 -10.24
CA ASP A 183 16.65 -0.01 -10.28
C ASP A 183 17.65 1.12 -10.01
N PRO A 184 18.59 0.99 -9.04
CA PRO A 184 19.54 2.05 -8.70
C PRO A 184 20.45 2.49 -9.87
N HIS A 185 20.83 1.58 -10.77
CA HIS A 185 21.67 1.91 -11.91
C HIS A 185 20.88 2.70 -12.97
N VAL A 186 19.65 2.27 -13.27
CA VAL A 186 18.75 2.99 -14.19
C VAL A 186 18.43 4.37 -13.65
N LEU A 187 18.13 4.49 -12.35
CA LEU A 187 17.89 5.77 -11.70
C LEU A 187 19.09 6.69 -11.82
N MET A 188 20.31 6.20 -11.54
CA MET A 188 21.52 7.01 -11.63
C MET A 188 21.85 7.43 -13.07
N ALA A 189 21.54 6.60 -14.06
CA ALA A 189 21.71 6.91 -15.48
C ALA A 189 20.60 7.82 -16.07
N SER A 190 19.47 7.99 -15.38
CA SER A 190 18.33 8.81 -15.84
C SER A 190 18.68 10.30 -15.96
N SER A 191 17.81 11.06 -16.64
CA SER A 191 17.95 12.53 -16.76
C SER A 191 17.49 13.30 -15.51
N ARG A 192 17.01 12.62 -14.47
CA ARG A 192 16.51 13.27 -13.24
C ARG A 192 17.61 14.08 -12.54
N PRO A 193 17.28 15.24 -11.96
CA PRO A 193 18.22 16.03 -11.20
C PRO A 193 18.82 15.26 -10.01
N LEU A 194 20.09 15.51 -9.69
CA LEU A 194 20.83 14.77 -8.65
C LEU A 194 20.13 14.82 -7.27
N HIS A 195 19.54 15.96 -6.90
CA HIS A 195 18.81 16.08 -5.64
C HIS A 195 17.62 15.16 -5.56
N LEU A 196 16.88 14.96 -6.68
CA LEU A 196 15.75 14.02 -6.76
C LEU A 196 16.23 12.57 -6.70
N LYS A 197 17.32 12.22 -7.38
CA LYS A 197 17.94 10.88 -7.28
C LYS A 197 18.33 10.56 -5.84
N ARG A 198 18.99 11.52 -5.15
CA ARG A 198 19.34 11.36 -3.73
C ARG A 198 18.15 11.18 -2.82
N ARG A 199 17.06 11.94 -3.06
CA ARG A 199 15.80 11.77 -2.33
C ARG A 199 15.23 10.37 -2.51
N ILE A 200 15.15 9.88 -3.76
CA ILE A 200 14.62 8.54 -4.08
C ILE A 200 15.45 7.43 -3.40
N LEU A 201 16.76 7.56 -3.38
CA LEU A 201 17.70 6.60 -2.78
C LEU A 201 17.82 6.72 -1.25
N SER A 202 17.15 7.68 -0.62
CA SER A 202 17.26 7.89 0.83
C SER A 202 16.37 6.93 1.62
N GLU A 203 16.62 6.82 2.92
CA GLU A 203 15.77 6.06 3.86
C GLU A 203 14.31 6.54 3.90
N HIS A 204 14.04 7.77 3.44
CA HIS A 204 12.70 8.35 3.31
C HIS A 204 12.26 8.47 1.84
N GLY A 205 12.93 7.77 0.94
CA GLY A 205 12.62 7.74 -0.48
C GLY A 205 11.72 6.56 -0.84
N HIS A 206 12.23 5.71 -1.73
CA HIS A 206 11.49 4.56 -2.27
C HIS A 206 12.36 3.30 -2.28
N LEU A 207 11.71 2.16 -2.14
CA LEU A 207 12.35 0.85 -2.09
C LEU A 207 12.90 0.45 -3.47
N SER A 208 14.17 0.07 -3.53
CA SER A 208 14.76 -0.47 -4.76
C SER A 208 14.29 -1.90 -5.03
N ASN A 209 14.43 -2.37 -6.28
CA ASN A 209 14.13 -3.76 -6.62
C ASN A 209 14.94 -4.75 -5.78
N GLU A 210 16.23 -4.48 -5.55
CA GLU A 210 17.12 -5.35 -4.79
C GLU A 210 16.71 -5.42 -3.32
N ASP A 211 16.45 -4.27 -2.67
CA ASP A 211 16.03 -4.22 -1.27
C ASP A 211 14.65 -4.85 -1.06
N ALA A 212 13.74 -4.72 -2.04
CA ALA A 212 12.44 -5.38 -2.02
C ALA A 212 12.59 -6.91 -2.01
N PHE A 213 13.42 -7.49 -2.88
CA PHE A 213 13.68 -8.94 -2.88
C PHE A 213 14.46 -9.42 -1.67
N ILE A 214 15.40 -8.63 -1.15
CA ILE A 214 16.08 -8.92 0.12
C ILE A 214 15.05 -8.95 1.26
N THR A 215 14.13 -8.00 1.32
CA THR A 215 13.04 -7.98 2.29
C THR A 215 12.17 -9.22 2.15
N LEU A 216 11.68 -9.52 0.94
CA LEU A 216 10.86 -10.71 0.66
C LEU A 216 11.58 -11.99 1.07
N SER A 217 12.88 -12.12 0.80
CA SER A 217 13.67 -13.30 1.19
C SER A 217 13.68 -13.59 2.70
N LYS A 218 13.39 -12.58 3.52
CA LYS A 218 13.35 -12.68 5.00
C LYS A 218 11.95 -12.92 5.54
N VAL A 219 10.91 -12.53 4.78
CA VAL A 219 9.53 -12.56 5.28
C VAL A 219 8.64 -13.56 4.56
N MET A 220 8.96 -13.98 3.35
CA MET A 220 8.23 -15.05 2.66
C MET A 220 8.38 -16.39 3.39
N GLY A 221 7.34 -17.24 3.30
CA GLY A 221 7.32 -18.57 3.87
C GLY A 221 6.40 -19.50 3.07
N GLU A 222 6.09 -20.66 3.61
CA GLU A 222 5.30 -21.70 2.94
C GLU A 222 3.89 -21.26 2.52
N LYS A 223 3.33 -20.26 3.24
CA LYS A 223 2.01 -19.70 2.91
C LYS A 223 2.07 -18.70 1.76
N THR A 224 3.22 -18.16 1.42
CA THR A 224 3.34 -17.11 0.41
C THR A 224 3.03 -17.65 -0.97
N LYS A 225 2.04 -17.06 -1.64
CA LYS A 225 1.56 -17.47 -2.96
C LYS A 225 1.57 -16.35 -3.99
N LEU A 226 1.51 -15.09 -3.52
CA LEU A 226 1.26 -13.94 -4.39
C LEU A 226 2.10 -12.74 -3.96
N VAL A 227 2.78 -12.12 -4.91
CA VAL A 227 3.51 -10.87 -4.72
C VAL A 227 3.15 -9.91 -5.84
N PHE A 228 2.59 -8.75 -5.49
CA PHE A 228 2.40 -7.65 -6.43
C PHE A 228 3.63 -6.75 -6.41
N TYR A 229 4.20 -6.49 -7.58
CA TYR A 229 5.21 -5.44 -7.77
C TYR A 229 4.48 -4.10 -7.84
N ALA A 230 4.40 -3.40 -6.71
CA ALA A 230 3.67 -2.15 -6.61
C ALA A 230 4.59 -0.93 -6.78
N HIS A 231 3.99 0.21 -7.07
CA HIS A 231 4.62 1.53 -7.15
C HIS A 231 5.85 1.60 -8.08
N ILE A 232 5.77 0.92 -9.24
CA ILE A 232 6.84 0.84 -10.25
C ILE A 232 7.05 2.21 -10.89
N SER A 233 8.27 2.74 -10.87
CA SER A 233 8.63 3.97 -11.56
C SER A 233 8.60 3.79 -13.08
N GLN A 234 7.83 4.63 -13.78
CA GLN A 234 7.74 4.59 -15.24
C GLN A 234 9.04 4.98 -15.96
N GLU A 235 9.92 5.77 -15.30
CA GLU A 235 11.15 6.26 -15.91
C GLU A 235 12.40 5.49 -15.46
N CYS A 236 12.36 4.90 -14.25
CA CYS A 236 13.54 4.33 -13.63
C CYS A 236 13.40 2.84 -13.32
N ASN A 237 12.41 2.17 -13.95
CA ASN A 237 12.20 0.74 -13.80
C ASN A 237 11.49 0.13 -15.01
N LEU A 238 11.64 -1.18 -15.16
CA LEU A 238 10.93 -2.03 -16.12
C LEU A 238 10.65 -3.38 -15.45
N VAL A 239 9.57 -4.03 -15.82
CA VAL A 239 9.20 -5.36 -15.28
C VAL A 239 10.31 -6.39 -15.55
N GLU A 240 10.94 -6.32 -16.72
CA GLU A 240 12.05 -7.18 -17.09
C GLU A 240 13.27 -7.02 -16.16
N ILE A 241 13.54 -5.78 -15.70
CA ILE A 241 14.62 -5.50 -14.75
C ILE A 241 14.26 -6.05 -13.37
N ILE A 242 13.01 -5.91 -12.93
CA ILE A 242 12.52 -6.49 -11.68
C ILE A 242 12.71 -8.00 -11.72
N GLU A 243 12.30 -8.68 -12.79
CA GLU A 243 12.44 -10.13 -12.95
C GLU A 243 13.90 -10.61 -13.00
N LEU A 244 14.80 -9.85 -13.62
CA LEU A 244 16.23 -10.15 -13.61
C LEU A 244 16.80 -10.02 -12.19
N THR A 245 16.41 -8.98 -11.46
CA THR A 245 16.83 -8.76 -10.07
C THR A 245 16.29 -9.88 -9.17
N ARG A 246 15.02 -10.30 -9.35
CA ARG A 246 14.43 -11.44 -8.65
C ARG A 246 15.29 -12.68 -8.79
N LYS A 247 15.54 -13.10 -10.03
CA LYS A 247 16.35 -14.29 -10.32
C LYS A 247 17.75 -14.21 -9.71
N LYS A 248 18.40 -13.05 -9.81
CA LYS A 248 19.74 -12.83 -9.24
C LYS A 248 19.71 -12.98 -7.71
N VAL A 249 18.80 -12.30 -7.01
CA VAL A 249 18.73 -12.30 -5.55
C VAL A 249 18.30 -13.67 -5.03
N MET A 250 17.20 -14.25 -5.55
CA MET A 250 16.69 -15.54 -5.08
C MET A 250 17.69 -16.66 -5.31
N ASN A 251 18.33 -16.74 -6.48
CA ASN A 251 19.38 -17.71 -6.76
C ASN A 251 20.59 -17.56 -5.84
N SER A 252 21.03 -16.30 -5.58
CA SER A 252 22.19 -16.06 -4.70
C SER A 252 21.94 -16.50 -3.25
N LEU A 253 20.68 -16.52 -2.84
CA LEU A 253 20.24 -16.93 -1.50
C LEU A 253 19.77 -18.39 -1.45
N GLY A 254 19.74 -19.10 -2.58
CA GLY A 254 19.28 -20.49 -2.67
C GLY A 254 17.78 -20.65 -2.40
N ILE A 255 16.99 -19.61 -2.67
CA ILE A 255 15.54 -19.61 -2.45
C ILE A 255 14.84 -20.08 -3.71
N ASN A 256 14.03 -21.13 -3.60
CA ASN A 256 13.10 -21.54 -4.65
C ASN A 256 11.77 -20.80 -4.48
N ASP A 257 11.45 -19.95 -5.43
CA ASP A 257 10.24 -19.13 -5.46
C ASP A 257 9.32 -19.42 -6.66
N GLU A 258 9.53 -20.57 -7.35
CA GLU A 258 8.76 -20.96 -8.54
C GLU A 258 7.25 -21.11 -8.29
N ALA A 259 6.86 -21.44 -7.05
CA ALA A 259 5.46 -21.59 -6.67
C ALA A 259 4.76 -20.25 -6.39
N ILE A 260 5.50 -19.13 -6.39
CA ILE A 260 4.97 -17.79 -6.10
C ILE A 260 4.56 -17.12 -7.40
N CYS A 261 3.33 -16.61 -7.44
CA CYS A 261 2.84 -15.78 -8.53
C CYS A 261 3.29 -14.33 -8.32
N TYR A 262 4.05 -13.80 -9.27
CA TYR A 262 4.48 -12.39 -9.27
C TYR A 262 3.66 -11.59 -10.28
N VAL A 263 3.05 -10.50 -9.84
CA VAL A 263 2.13 -9.70 -10.63
C VAL A 263 2.61 -8.26 -10.71
N PRO A 264 3.08 -7.80 -11.87
CA PRO A 264 3.39 -6.38 -12.04
C PRO A 264 2.12 -5.54 -12.01
N THR A 265 2.18 -4.40 -11.32
CA THR A 265 1.09 -3.44 -11.27
C THR A 265 1.41 -2.20 -12.11
N SER A 266 0.38 -1.46 -12.45
CA SER A 266 0.47 -0.22 -13.21
C SER A 266 -0.64 0.75 -12.80
N ILE A 267 -0.82 1.82 -13.57
CA ILE A 267 -1.97 2.73 -13.45
C ILE A 267 -3.30 2.09 -13.89
N SER A 268 -3.26 0.89 -14.49
CA SER A 268 -4.43 0.10 -14.86
C SER A 268 -4.66 -0.99 -13.82
N ALA A 269 -5.92 -1.35 -13.60
CA ALA A 269 -6.29 -2.39 -12.64
C ALA A 269 -5.73 -3.77 -13.06
N THR A 270 -5.28 -4.53 -12.08
CA THR A 270 -4.94 -5.96 -12.25
C THR A 270 -6.20 -6.81 -12.36
N GLU A 271 -6.04 -8.09 -12.65
CA GLU A 271 -7.08 -9.07 -12.37
C GLU A 271 -7.32 -9.18 -10.85
N VAL A 272 -8.44 -9.81 -10.48
CA VAL A 272 -8.70 -10.15 -9.08
C VAL A 272 -8.05 -11.48 -8.74
N TYR A 273 -7.39 -11.55 -7.58
CA TYR A 273 -6.74 -12.76 -7.09
C TYR A 273 -7.42 -13.26 -5.82
N GLU A 274 -7.75 -14.55 -5.82
CA GLU A 274 -8.34 -15.24 -4.66
C GLU A 274 -7.26 -15.91 -3.82
N ILE A 275 -7.28 -15.67 -2.51
CA ILE A 275 -6.28 -16.19 -1.56
C ILE A 275 -6.80 -17.39 -0.75
N TRP A 276 -8.04 -17.83 -0.93
CA TRP A 276 -8.63 -18.90 -0.13
C TRP A 276 -8.49 -20.32 -0.66
N LYS A 277 -7.92 -20.53 -1.80
CA LYS A 277 -7.76 -21.90 -2.32
C LYS A 277 -6.32 -22.41 -2.17
#